data_2d8d1ea8088eb8acf24f18d8c8eb2b0e
#
_entry.id   2d8d1ea8088eb8acf24f18d8c8eb2b0e
#
_cell.length_a   1.000
_cell.length_b   1.000
_cell.length_c   1.000
_cell.angle_alpha   90.00
_cell.angle_beta   90.00
_cell.angle_gamma   90.00
#
_symmetry.space_group_name_H-M   'P 1'
#
loop_
_entity.id
_entity.type
_entity.pdbx_description
1 polymer ?
#
loop_
_entity_poly.entity_id
_entity_poly.type
_entity_poly.pdbx_seq_one_letter_code
_entity_poly.pdbx_strand_id
1 'polypeptide(L)'
;YDKIETIRKQLLNSAKELIIEDFGAGSRKGLTKKRKVCEIANSSLKPKKFAQLLFRMINYYQPETILELGTSLGVTSAYLASAKPDATLITMEGSASIASIAKNNLNQLNLKNVRVVEGNFDETLSNTLSNIRQIDFAFLDGNHRYQPTIDYFNQVLEKSTENTIIVIDDVHW
;
A
#
# COMPACT_ATOMS: atom_id res chain seq x y z
N TYR A 1 -5.40 -10.10 14.09
CA TYR A 1 -4.86 -8.75 14.25
C TYR A 1 -3.59 -8.68 15.10
N ASP A 2 -3.46 -9.49 16.14
CA ASP A 2 -2.40 -9.32 17.16
C ASP A 2 -0.98 -9.39 16.60
N LYS A 3 -0.73 -10.31 15.67
CA LYS A 3 0.58 -10.41 15.00
C LYS A 3 0.91 -9.14 14.18
N ILE A 4 -0.07 -8.58 13.48
CA ILE A 4 0.10 -7.35 12.69
C ILE A 4 0.36 -6.16 13.62
N GLU A 5 -0.39 -6.06 14.72
CA GLU A 5 -0.20 -5.00 15.70
C GLU A 5 1.13 -5.12 16.48
N THR A 6 1.65 -6.34 16.62
CA THR A 6 3.02 -6.55 17.16
C THR A 6 4.06 -5.93 16.20
N ILE A 7 3.94 -6.17 14.89
CA ILE A 7 4.82 -5.53 13.88
C ILE A 7 4.65 -4.01 13.92
N ARG A 8 3.41 -3.49 13.99
CA ARG A 8 3.18 -2.04 14.14
C ARG A 8 3.95 -1.45 15.31
N LYS A 9 3.89 -2.09 16.50
CA LYS A 9 4.62 -1.63 17.69
C LYS A 9 6.13 -1.66 17.49
N GLN A 10 6.65 -2.70 16.82
CA GLN A 10 8.09 -2.79 16.52
C GLN A 10 8.54 -1.65 15.59
N LEU A 11 7.76 -1.35 14.54
CA LEU A 11 8.03 -0.26 13.61
C LEU A 11 8.02 1.10 14.29
N LEU A 12 7.03 1.37 15.13
CA LEU A 12 6.91 2.63 15.89
C LEU A 12 8.09 2.87 16.85
N ASN A 13 8.78 1.81 17.28
CA ASN A 13 9.95 1.89 18.18
C ASN A 13 11.29 1.69 17.45
N SER A 14 11.30 1.53 16.13
CA SER A 14 12.50 1.23 15.38
C SER A 14 13.34 2.47 15.08
N ALA A 15 14.54 2.54 15.63
CA ALA A 15 15.52 3.59 15.35
C ALA A 15 16.34 3.33 14.07
N LYS A 16 16.06 2.25 13.31
CA LYS A 16 16.74 1.93 12.07
C LYS A 16 16.60 3.08 11.08
N GLU A 17 17.71 3.54 10.53
CA GLU A 17 17.73 4.58 9.51
C GLU A 17 17.65 3.98 8.10
N LEU A 18 16.89 4.64 7.23
CA LEU A 18 16.74 4.32 5.82
C LEU A 18 17.12 5.55 4.98
N ILE A 19 17.70 5.28 3.84
CA ILE A 19 17.81 6.27 2.76
C ILE A 19 16.60 6.04 1.87
N ILE A 20 15.71 7.01 1.78
CA ILE A 20 14.46 6.90 1.02
C ILE A 20 14.49 7.84 -0.19
N GLU A 21 13.95 7.35 -1.30
CA GLU A 21 13.52 8.19 -2.42
C GLU A 21 12.05 8.53 -2.19
N ASP A 22 11.73 9.81 -2.18
CA ASP A 22 10.38 10.29 -1.92
C ASP A 22 9.79 10.80 -3.23
N PHE A 23 8.71 10.16 -3.69
CA PHE A 23 7.98 10.51 -4.91
C PHE A 23 6.64 11.22 -4.62
N GLY A 24 6.29 11.37 -3.35
CA GLY A 24 5.01 11.92 -2.89
C GLY A 24 4.94 13.45 -2.86
N ALA A 25 3.81 13.96 -2.31
CA ALA A 25 3.47 15.39 -2.27
C ALA A 25 4.47 16.27 -1.50
N GLY A 26 5.26 15.69 -0.58
CA GLY A 26 6.25 16.41 0.23
C GLY A 26 7.63 16.53 -0.40
N SER A 27 7.88 16.00 -1.61
CA SER A 27 9.22 15.92 -2.17
C SER A 27 9.40 16.64 -3.51
N ARG A 28 10.57 17.29 -3.66
CA ARG A 28 11.10 17.61 -4.99
C ARG A 28 11.67 16.33 -5.58
N LYS A 29 11.33 15.98 -6.85
CA LYS A 29 11.82 14.78 -7.55
C LYS A 29 13.31 14.56 -7.30
N GLY A 30 13.67 13.35 -6.83
CA GLY A 30 15.06 12.88 -6.76
C GLY A 30 15.84 13.26 -5.51
N LEU A 31 15.23 13.79 -4.46
CA LEU A 31 15.93 14.02 -3.19
C LEU A 31 15.87 12.77 -2.31
N THR A 32 17.04 12.15 -2.10
CA THR A 32 17.20 11.13 -1.06
C THR A 32 17.18 11.77 0.32
N LYS A 33 16.31 11.29 1.19
CA LYS A 33 16.24 11.73 2.59
C LYS A 33 16.58 10.58 3.52
N LYS A 34 17.37 10.88 4.55
CA LYS A 34 17.61 9.95 5.64
C LYS A 34 16.45 10.06 6.64
N ARG A 35 15.72 8.98 6.90
CA ARG A 35 14.62 8.93 7.86
C ARG A 35 14.70 7.67 8.71
N LYS A 36 14.27 7.76 9.97
CA LYS A 36 14.10 6.59 10.83
C LYS A 36 12.80 5.87 10.52
N VAL A 37 12.81 4.54 10.66
CA VAL A 37 11.61 3.72 10.46
C VAL A 37 10.47 4.17 11.37
N CYS A 38 10.73 4.55 12.62
CA CYS A 38 9.70 5.06 13.53
C CYS A 38 9.09 6.39 13.05
N GLU A 39 9.85 7.25 12.39
CA GLU A 39 9.32 8.50 11.84
C GLU A 39 8.39 8.23 10.64
N ILE A 40 8.78 7.28 9.79
CA ILE A 40 7.92 6.82 8.68
C ILE A 40 6.65 6.18 9.26
N ALA A 41 6.80 5.30 10.24
CA ALA A 41 5.68 4.62 10.89
C ALA A 41 4.68 5.61 11.51
N ASN A 42 5.16 6.65 12.19
CA ASN A 42 4.31 7.66 12.81
C ASN A 42 3.55 8.52 11.79
N SER A 43 4.15 8.75 10.60
CA SER A 43 3.54 9.61 9.57
C SER A 43 2.66 8.87 8.56
N SER A 44 2.93 7.56 8.31
CA SER A 44 2.30 6.85 7.19
C SER A 44 1.43 5.64 7.58
N LEU A 45 1.55 5.12 8.82
CA LEU A 45 0.72 3.99 9.19
C LEU A 45 -0.72 4.42 9.45
N LYS A 46 -1.65 3.81 8.72
CA LYS A 46 -3.08 4.03 8.98
C LYS A 46 -3.45 3.72 10.44
N PRO A 47 -4.26 4.56 11.06
CA PRO A 47 -4.80 4.27 12.39
C PRO A 47 -5.45 2.88 12.42
N LYS A 48 -5.25 2.15 13.52
CA LYS A 48 -5.74 0.77 13.70
C LYS A 48 -7.20 0.60 13.29
N LYS A 49 -8.06 1.56 13.64
CA LYS A 49 -9.50 1.50 13.33
C LYS A 49 -9.79 1.47 11.83
N PHE A 50 -9.02 2.22 11.01
CA PHE A 50 -9.18 2.25 9.56
C PHE A 50 -8.58 1.03 8.89
N ALA A 51 -7.40 0.56 9.33
CA ALA A 51 -6.83 -0.69 8.84
C ALA A 51 -7.76 -1.88 9.12
N GLN A 52 -8.41 -1.92 10.29
CA GLN A 52 -9.44 -2.91 10.63
C GLN A 52 -10.74 -2.72 9.83
N LEU A 53 -11.09 -1.50 9.44
CA LEU A 53 -12.21 -1.25 8.53
C LEU A 53 -11.93 -1.87 7.17
N LEU A 54 -10.76 -1.60 6.58
CA LEU A 54 -10.33 -2.21 5.31
C LEU A 54 -10.35 -3.74 5.38
N PHE A 55 -9.83 -4.33 6.46
CA PHE A 55 -9.93 -5.78 6.69
C PHE A 55 -11.38 -6.26 6.62
N ARG A 56 -12.32 -5.59 7.32
CA ARG A 56 -13.74 -5.97 7.32
C ARG A 56 -14.38 -5.82 5.95
N MET A 57 -13.99 -4.78 5.18
CA MET A 57 -14.46 -4.60 3.81
C MET A 57 -14.02 -5.77 2.92
N ILE A 58 -12.73 -6.13 2.94
CA ILE A 58 -12.23 -7.30 2.20
C ILE A 58 -12.96 -8.57 2.62
N ASN A 59 -13.15 -8.78 3.93
CA ASN A 59 -13.86 -9.96 4.43
C ASN A 59 -15.36 -9.98 4.06
N TYR A 60 -15.98 -8.83 3.86
CA TYR A 60 -17.37 -8.73 3.46
C TYR A 60 -17.56 -8.88 1.95
N TYR A 61 -16.79 -8.14 1.15
CA TYR A 61 -16.94 -8.12 -0.32
C TYR A 61 -16.25 -9.28 -1.02
N GLN A 62 -15.32 -9.98 -0.34
CA GLN A 62 -14.65 -11.18 -0.86
C GLN A 62 -13.97 -11.00 -2.23
N PRO A 63 -13.18 -9.91 -2.45
CA PRO A 63 -12.50 -9.68 -3.72
C PRO A 63 -11.48 -10.78 -4.02
N GLU A 64 -11.26 -11.10 -5.28
CA GLU A 64 -10.21 -12.04 -5.72
C GLU A 64 -8.90 -11.30 -6.04
N THR A 65 -9.01 -10.10 -6.60
CA THR A 65 -7.87 -9.25 -6.94
C THR A 65 -7.95 -7.91 -6.20
N ILE A 66 -6.94 -7.65 -5.38
CA ILE A 66 -6.82 -6.43 -4.58
C ILE A 66 -5.60 -5.65 -5.10
N LEU A 67 -5.78 -4.36 -5.40
CA LEU A 67 -4.70 -3.42 -5.70
C LEU A 67 -4.55 -2.42 -4.57
N GLU A 68 -3.32 -2.18 -4.12
CA GLU A 68 -2.97 -1.14 -3.17
C GLU A 68 -1.89 -0.24 -3.76
N LEU A 69 -2.12 1.08 -3.82
CA LEU A 69 -1.11 2.07 -4.14
C LEU A 69 -0.65 2.72 -2.83
N GLY A 70 0.61 2.48 -2.43
CA GLY A 70 1.17 2.93 -1.17
C GLY A 70 1.31 1.81 -0.14
N THR A 71 2.21 0.86 -0.38
CA THR A 71 2.54 -0.23 0.57
C THR A 71 3.08 0.32 1.89
N SER A 72 3.88 1.38 1.81
CA SER A 72 4.64 1.89 2.97
C SER A 72 5.35 0.74 3.70
N LEU A 73 5.21 0.63 5.01
CA LEU A 73 5.85 -0.42 5.81
C LEU A 73 5.07 -1.76 5.82
N GLY A 74 4.02 -1.90 4.99
CA GLY A 74 3.29 -3.13 4.76
C GLY A 74 2.26 -3.51 5.83
N VAL A 75 1.91 -2.59 6.74
CA VAL A 75 0.93 -2.89 7.81
C VAL A 75 -0.49 -2.94 7.24
N THR A 76 -0.88 -1.99 6.40
CA THR A 76 -2.20 -1.99 5.73
C THR A 76 -2.29 -3.18 4.78
N SER A 77 -1.26 -3.41 3.98
CA SER A 77 -1.15 -4.60 3.11
C SER A 77 -1.35 -5.90 3.88
N ALA A 78 -0.78 -6.01 5.09
CA ALA A 78 -0.96 -7.18 5.94
C ALA A 78 -2.42 -7.37 6.38
N TYR A 79 -3.14 -6.29 6.68
CA TYR A 79 -4.58 -6.35 6.98
C TYR A 79 -5.39 -6.79 5.76
N LEU A 80 -5.13 -6.21 4.59
CA LEU A 80 -5.81 -6.56 3.34
C LEU A 80 -5.61 -8.04 2.99
N ALA A 81 -4.35 -8.50 2.99
CA ALA A 81 -3.99 -9.87 2.62
C ALA A 81 -4.49 -10.92 3.63
N SER A 82 -4.50 -10.59 4.93
CA SER A 82 -4.97 -11.51 5.97
C SER A 82 -6.49 -11.69 5.97
N ALA A 83 -7.23 -10.74 5.42
CA ALA A 83 -8.69 -10.78 5.40
C ALA A 83 -9.24 -11.84 4.43
N LYS A 84 -8.52 -12.11 3.33
CA LYS A 84 -8.84 -13.15 2.35
C LYS A 84 -7.54 -13.79 1.83
N PRO A 85 -7.06 -14.87 2.43
CA PRO A 85 -5.80 -15.51 2.07
C PRO A 85 -5.74 -16.05 0.64
N ASP A 86 -6.89 -16.36 0.04
CA ASP A 86 -6.99 -16.87 -1.34
C ASP A 86 -7.01 -15.74 -2.38
N ALA A 87 -7.19 -14.47 -1.96
CA ALA A 87 -7.12 -13.33 -2.86
C ALA A 87 -5.65 -13.02 -3.22
N THR A 88 -5.44 -12.45 -4.39
CA THR A 88 -4.13 -11.89 -4.78
C THR A 88 -4.10 -10.41 -4.40
N LEU A 89 -3.20 -10.01 -3.51
CA LEU A 89 -2.89 -8.61 -3.24
C LEU A 89 -1.67 -8.18 -4.06
N ILE A 90 -1.85 -7.17 -4.89
CA ILE A 90 -0.76 -6.46 -5.56
C ILE A 90 -0.65 -5.10 -4.89
N THR A 91 0.50 -4.83 -4.28
CA THR A 91 0.76 -3.57 -3.57
C THR A 91 2.01 -2.90 -4.13
N MET A 92 1.99 -1.57 -4.23
CA MET A 92 3.02 -0.80 -4.93
C MET A 92 3.68 0.20 -4.00
N GLU A 93 5.02 0.29 -4.05
CA GLU A 93 5.83 1.19 -3.22
C GLU A 93 6.95 1.84 -4.01
N GLY A 94 7.01 3.17 -3.97
CA GLY A 94 8.00 3.94 -4.72
C GLY A 94 9.43 3.75 -4.22
N SER A 95 9.62 3.66 -2.90
CA SER A 95 10.95 3.56 -2.29
C SER A 95 11.36 2.10 -2.08
N ALA A 96 12.43 1.66 -2.75
CA ALA A 96 12.98 0.30 -2.62
C ALA A 96 13.36 -0.04 -1.17
N SER A 97 13.88 0.91 -0.40
CA SER A 97 14.26 0.69 1.00
C SER A 97 13.04 0.48 1.90
N ILE A 98 11.93 1.19 1.66
CA ILE A 98 10.66 1.01 2.38
C ILE A 98 10.01 -0.31 1.96
N ALA A 99 9.96 -0.61 0.66
CA ALA A 99 9.43 -1.86 0.12
C ALA A 99 10.15 -3.09 0.69
N SER A 100 11.47 -2.99 0.91
CA SER A 100 12.25 -4.06 1.56
C SER A 100 11.77 -4.33 3.00
N ILE A 101 11.46 -3.28 3.78
CA ILE A 101 10.89 -3.45 5.12
C ILE A 101 9.51 -4.10 5.03
N ALA A 102 8.65 -3.62 4.12
CA ALA A 102 7.32 -4.18 3.90
C ALA A 102 7.38 -5.68 3.57
N LYS A 103 8.23 -6.07 2.61
CA LYS A 103 8.45 -7.50 2.24
C LYS A 103 8.87 -8.34 3.45
N ASN A 104 9.79 -7.83 4.28
CA ASN A 104 10.20 -8.53 5.49
C ASN A 104 9.04 -8.71 6.48
N ASN A 105 8.23 -7.68 6.70
CA ASN A 105 7.08 -7.72 7.59
C ASN A 105 6.02 -8.72 7.09
N LEU A 106 5.71 -8.69 5.79
CA LEU A 106 4.76 -9.61 5.16
C LEU A 106 5.24 -11.07 5.24
N ASN A 107 6.54 -11.31 5.04
CA ASN A 107 7.15 -12.62 5.19
C ASN A 107 7.10 -13.13 6.65
N GLN A 108 7.36 -12.28 7.65
CA GLN A 108 7.23 -12.63 9.07
C GLN A 108 5.79 -13.04 9.43
N LEU A 109 4.80 -12.48 8.76
CA LEU A 109 3.38 -12.82 8.91
C LEU A 109 2.98 -14.06 8.08
N ASN A 110 3.92 -14.62 7.30
CA ASN A 110 3.68 -15.75 6.38
C ASN A 110 2.58 -15.47 5.34
N LEU A 111 2.44 -14.21 4.90
CA LEU A 111 1.48 -13.82 3.87
C LEU A 111 2.06 -14.12 2.49
N LYS A 112 1.59 -15.19 1.85
CA LYS A 112 2.07 -15.68 0.54
C LYS A 112 1.32 -15.09 -0.64
N ASN A 113 0.18 -14.50 -0.38
CA ASN A 113 -0.75 -13.95 -1.37
C ASN A 113 -0.47 -12.48 -1.71
N VAL A 114 0.71 -11.95 -1.37
CA VAL A 114 1.09 -10.57 -1.60
C VAL A 114 2.25 -10.46 -2.59
N ARG A 115 2.06 -9.63 -3.62
CA ARG A 115 3.09 -9.21 -4.56
C ARG A 115 3.39 -7.73 -4.33
N VAL A 116 4.60 -7.41 -3.89
CA VAL A 116 5.09 -6.03 -3.75
C VAL A 116 5.80 -5.61 -5.03
N VAL A 117 5.29 -4.56 -5.68
CA VAL A 117 5.89 -3.95 -6.88
C VAL A 117 6.64 -2.68 -6.44
N GLU A 118 7.92 -2.63 -6.75
CA GLU A 118 8.79 -1.49 -6.43
C GLU A 118 8.89 -0.53 -7.61
N GLY A 119 8.92 0.75 -7.33
CA GLY A 119 9.18 1.82 -8.29
C GLY A 119 8.10 2.89 -8.31
N ASN A 120 8.43 4.02 -8.95
CA ASN A 120 7.49 5.13 -9.13
C ASN A 120 6.21 4.67 -9.83
N PHE A 121 5.05 5.04 -9.32
CA PHE A 121 3.75 4.66 -9.89
C PHE A 121 3.58 5.18 -11.30
N ASP A 122 4.09 6.38 -11.62
CA ASP A 122 4.05 6.96 -12.97
C ASP A 122 4.70 6.04 -14.02
N GLU A 123 5.65 5.18 -13.59
CA GLU A 123 6.41 4.30 -14.47
C GLU A 123 5.93 2.84 -14.40
N THR A 124 5.40 2.41 -13.24
CA THR A 124 5.16 1.00 -12.95
C THR A 124 3.68 0.60 -12.98
N LEU A 125 2.74 1.55 -12.77
CA LEU A 125 1.32 1.24 -12.63
C LEU A 125 0.73 0.68 -13.93
N SER A 126 0.95 1.32 -15.08
CA SER A 126 0.42 0.88 -16.38
C SER A 126 0.87 -0.55 -16.70
N ASN A 127 2.17 -0.86 -16.51
CA ASN A 127 2.67 -2.21 -16.73
C ASN A 127 2.10 -3.22 -15.71
N THR A 128 1.90 -2.81 -14.47
CA THR A 128 1.27 -3.65 -13.44
C THR A 128 -0.16 -3.99 -13.84
N LEU A 129 -0.94 -3.00 -14.25
CA LEU A 129 -2.33 -3.15 -14.66
C LEU A 129 -2.49 -3.98 -15.94
N SER A 130 -1.54 -3.92 -16.88
CA SER A 130 -1.59 -4.74 -18.11
C SER A 130 -1.56 -6.24 -17.81
N ASN A 131 -0.99 -6.65 -16.68
CA ASN A 131 -0.92 -8.03 -16.23
C ASN A 131 -2.09 -8.43 -15.29
N ILE A 132 -3.04 -7.54 -15.06
CA ILE A 132 -4.24 -7.77 -14.27
C ILE A 132 -5.44 -7.84 -15.21
N ARG A 133 -6.24 -8.89 -15.10
CA ARG A 133 -7.48 -9.03 -15.88
C ARG A 133 -8.54 -8.05 -15.37
N GLN A 134 -8.75 -8.04 -14.05
CA GLN A 134 -9.79 -7.28 -13.37
C GLN A 134 -9.33 -6.95 -11.95
N ILE A 135 -9.76 -5.80 -11.44
CA ILE A 135 -9.60 -5.39 -10.05
C ILE A 135 -10.97 -5.46 -9.38
N ASP A 136 -11.05 -6.13 -8.23
CA ASP A 136 -12.29 -6.22 -7.44
C ASP A 136 -12.29 -5.22 -6.28
N PHE A 137 -11.09 -4.91 -5.75
CA PHE A 137 -10.92 -3.92 -4.70
C PHE A 137 -9.63 -3.13 -4.92
N ALA A 138 -9.72 -1.80 -4.88
CA ALA A 138 -8.56 -0.91 -4.95
C ALA A 138 -8.49 0.00 -3.72
N PHE A 139 -7.30 0.16 -3.16
CA PHE A 139 -6.99 1.13 -2.12
C PHE A 139 -5.90 2.08 -2.59
N LEU A 140 -6.24 3.35 -2.78
CA LEU A 140 -5.36 4.38 -3.29
C LEU A 140 -4.90 5.27 -2.12
N ASP A 141 -3.69 5.03 -1.64
CA ASP A 141 -3.07 5.72 -0.48
C ASP A 141 -1.63 6.11 -0.80
N GLY A 142 -1.43 6.71 -1.96
CA GLY A 142 -0.08 7.09 -2.39
C GLY A 142 -0.06 8.31 -3.29
N ASN A 143 1.09 9.00 -3.28
CA ASN A 143 1.42 10.22 -4.00
C ASN A 143 0.68 11.49 -3.48
N HIS A 144 -0.60 11.43 -3.17
CA HIS A 144 -1.45 12.52 -2.62
C HIS A 144 -1.35 13.88 -3.35
N ARG A 145 -1.02 13.88 -4.65
CA ARG A 145 -1.09 15.05 -5.51
C ARG A 145 -2.34 14.96 -6.37
N TYR A 146 -2.99 16.09 -6.60
CA TYR A 146 -4.26 16.13 -7.30
C TYR A 146 -4.23 15.39 -8.65
N GLN A 147 -3.38 15.84 -9.59
CA GLN A 147 -3.37 15.26 -10.93
C GLN A 147 -2.93 13.78 -10.96
N PRO A 148 -1.82 13.36 -10.31
CA PRO A 148 -1.47 11.95 -10.23
C PRO A 148 -2.57 11.06 -9.62
N THR A 149 -3.26 11.53 -8.59
CA THR A 149 -4.35 10.76 -7.98
C THR A 149 -5.49 10.52 -8.98
N ILE A 150 -5.86 11.54 -9.76
CA ILE A 150 -6.86 11.41 -10.85
C ILE A 150 -6.36 10.45 -11.94
N ASP A 151 -5.10 10.57 -12.33
CA ASP A 151 -4.51 9.74 -13.40
C ASP A 151 -4.45 8.25 -12.97
N TYR A 152 -4.07 7.97 -11.72
CA TYR A 152 -4.07 6.62 -11.18
C TYR A 152 -5.49 6.06 -11.03
N PHE A 153 -6.42 6.87 -10.54
CA PHE A 153 -7.83 6.49 -10.45
C PHE A 153 -8.41 6.10 -11.81
N ASN A 154 -8.16 6.91 -12.85
CA ASN A 154 -8.63 6.61 -14.20
C ASN A 154 -8.03 5.30 -14.75
N GLN A 155 -6.72 5.06 -14.53
CA GLN A 155 -6.09 3.80 -14.93
C GLN A 155 -6.69 2.59 -14.18
N VAL A 156 -7.02 2.74 -12.90
CA VAL A 156 -7.68 1.69 -12.12
C VAL A 156 -9.09 1.42 -12.63
N LEU A 157 -9.84 2.47 -13.02
CA LEU A 157 -11.18 2.34 -13.61
C LEU A 157 -11.18 1.49 -14.89
N GLU A 158 -10.15 1.57 -15.73
CA GLU A 158 -10.03 0.75 -16.95
C GLU A 158 -10.00 -0.77 -16.66
N LYS A 159 -9.64 -1.15 -15.43
CA LYS A 159 -9.61 -2.55 -14.96
C LYS A 159 -10.75 -2.88 -13.99
N SER A 160 -11.66 -1.94 -13.77
CA SER A 160 -12.77 -2.07 -12.85
C SER A 160 -14.02 -2.58 -13.54
N THR A 161 -14.94 -3.13 -12.76
CA THR A 161 -16.30 -3.50 -13.16
C THR A 161 -17.32 -2.76 -12.28
N GLU A 162 -18.59 -2.95 -12.52
CA GLU A 162 -19.67 -2.39 -11.70
C GLU A 162 -19.64 -2.84 -10.23
N ASN A 163 -18.94 -3.95 -9.95
CA ASN A 163 -18.80 -4.51 -8.60
C ASN A 163 -17.49 -4.14 -7.92
N THR A 164 -16.61 -3.38 -8.60
CA THR A 164 -15.33 -2.97 -8.02
C THR A 164 -15.53 -1.94 -6.93
N ILE A 165 -14.87 -2.15 -5.79
CA ILE A 165 -14.82 -1.18 -4.69
C ILE A 165 -13.50 -0.40 -4.78
N ILE A 166 -13.59 0.91 -4.86
CA ILE A 166 -12.41 1.80 -4.82
C ILE A 166 -12.46 2.66 -3.56
N VAL A 167 -11.41 2.60 -2.77
CA VAL A 167 -11.22 3.41 -1.56
C VAL A 167 -10.06 4.37 -1.82
N ILE A 168 -10.29 5.65 -1.63
CA ILE A 168 -9.27 6.69 -1.80
C ILE A 168 -9.03 7.33 -0.45
N ASP A 169 -7.75 7.44 -0.08
CA ASP A 169 -7.35 8.12 1.15
C ASP A 169 -6.97 9.58 0.88
N ASP A 170 -7.01 10.39 1.95
CA ASP A 170 -6.59 11.80 1.96
C ASP A 170 -7.22 12.64 0.82
N VAL A 171 -8.55 12.56 0.65
CA VAL A 171 -9.31 13.31 -0.36
C VAL A 171 -9.58 14.78 0.00
N HIS A 172 -9.18 15.23 1.18
CA HIS A 172 -9.36 16.60 1.68
C HIS A 172 -8.00 17.28 1.88
N TRP A 173 -7.48 17.86 0.80
CA TRP A 173 -6.29 18.73 0.80
C TRP A 173 -6.67 20.16 0.47
#